data_39954aca7af5773cff56e39cdb5f5e4d
#
_entry.id   39954aca7af5773cff56e39cdb5f5e4d
#
_cell.length_a   1.000
_cell.length_b   1.000
_cell.length_c   1.000
_cell.angle_alpha   90.00
_cell.angle_beta   90.00
_cell.angle_gamma   90.00
#
_symmetry.space_group_name_H-M   'P 1'
#
loop_
_entity.id
_entity.type
_entity.pdbx_description
1 polymer ?
#
loop_
_entity_poly.entity_id
_entity_poly.type
_entity_poly.pdbx_seq_one_letter_code
_entity_poly.pdbx_strand_id
1 'polypeptide(L)'
;MHEQEKLFQEESRIKVTDLEHRRKINYSLMQSDIAFQKGKNVFSDLESARKKAKNIKWETIEHLNKYLLEFEKKFTERGGKVIWAENPQQALDAVLQICKQKQAKSVVKSKSMVTEEIHLNPFLSRHGIDVVETDLGEYIQQLSGEAPYHMVAPSMHKSREEVARLFHDKLNAPPGLAPEELTLFTRQILRQKYVDADIGITGVNFLLADIGAVAVTENEGNARLCTSFPKTHIAITGIEKILPSVNDLALFWPLLATHGSGQHITVYNTIFSGARKENEIDGPEDMYVILLDNGRTNILADVTARESMFCIRCGAC
;
A
#
# COMPACT_ATOMS: atom_id res chain seq x y z
N MET A 1 8.82 3.15 34.63
CA MET A 1 8.29 3.65 33.37
C MET A 1 9.41 3.58 32.34
N HIS A 2 9.24 2.84 31.25
CA HIS A 2 10.25 2.73 30.21
C HIS A 2 10.54 4.10 29.58
N GLU A 3 11.77 4.36 29.15
CA GLU A 3 12.19 5.61 28.52
C GLU A 3 11.32 5.98 27.32
N GLN A 4 10.92 4.99 26.51
CA GLN A 4 9.99 5.13 25.40
C GLN A 4 8.58 5.58 25.82
N GLU A 5 8.11 5.14 26.98
CA GLU A 5 6.80 5.54 27.51
C GLU A 5 6.78 7.02 27.94
N LYS A 6 7.88 7.49 28.54
CA LYS A 6 8.04 8.91 28.88
C LYS A 6 8.09 9.78 27.64
N LEU A 7 8.88 9.37 26.63
CA LEU A 7 8.98 10.07 25.36
C LEU A 7 7.60 10.18 24.68
N PHE A 8 6.87 9.06 24.61
CA PHE A 8 5.52 9.05 24.05
C PHE A 8 4.55 10.00 24.79
N GLN A 9 4.59 10.02 26.13
CA GLN A 9 3.76 10.91 26.93
C GLN A 9 4.10 12.39 26.68
N GLU A 10 5.38 12.73 26.56
CA GLU A 10 5.84 14.08 26.28
C GLU A 10 5.44 14.55 24.87
N GLU A 11 5.71 13.76 23.86
CA GLU A 11 5.31 14.03 22.47
C GLU A 11 3.80 14.14 22.32
N SER A 12 3.03 13.26 22.97
CA SER A 12 1.58 13.31 22.99
C SER A 12 1.05 14.60 23.60
N ARG A 13 1.66 15.08 24.71
CA ARG A 13 1.31 16.38 25.32
C ARG A 13 1.50 17.54 24.36
N ILE A 14 2.63 17.56 23.68
CA ILE A 14 2.95 18.61 22.68
C ILE A 14 1.90 18.59 21.58
N LYS A 15 1.60 17.42 21.02
CA LYS A 15 0.63 17.28 19.92
C LYS A 15 -0.81 17.62 20.32
N VAL A 16 -1.23 17.27 21.52
CA VAL A 16 -2.59 17.58 22.02
C VAL A 16 -2.80 19.10 22.15
N THR A 17 -1.77 19.87 22.47
CA THR A 17 -1.84 21.33 22.61
C THR A 17 -1.63 22.09 21.29
N ASP A 18 -1.19 21.44 20.23
CA ASP A 18 -1.03 22.01 18.89
C ASP A 18 -2.39 22.19 18.20
N LEU A 19 -3.02 23.34 18.42
CA LEU A 19 -4.37 23.63 17.91
C LEU A 19 -4.39 23.76 16.37
N GLU A 20 -3.31 24.21 15.75
CA GLU A 20 -3.23 24.32 14.29
C GLU A 20 -3.17 22.93 13.66
N HIS A 21 -2.31 22.07 14.17
CA HIS A 21 -2.25 20.67 13.75
C HIS A 21 -3.60 19.98 13.89
N ARG A 22 -4.26 20.10 15.05
CA ARG A 22 -5.60 19.54 15.28
C ARG A 22 -6.64 20.06 14.29
N ARG A 23 -6.59 21.35 13.94
CA ARG A 23 -7.51 21.93 12.96
C ARG A 23 -7.33 21.30 11.58
N LYS A 24 -6.07 21.10 11.13
CA LYS A 24 -5.76 20.44 9.85
C LYS A 24 -6.30 19.00 9.82
N ILE A 25 -6.04 18.23 10.88
CA ILE A 25 -6.51 16.84 11.00
C ILE A 25 -8.04 16.79 11.00
N ASN A 26 -8.69 17.60 11.85
CA ASN A 26 -10.15 17.63 11.95
C ASN A 26 -10.81 18.02 10.62
N TYR A 27 -10.21 18.96 9.87
CA TYR A 27 -10.70 19.32 8.55
C TYR A 27 -10.62 18.13 7.58
N SER A 28 -9.49 17.44 7.53
CA SER A 28 -9.30 16.27 6.66
C SER A 28 -10.25 15.14 7.02
N LEU A 29 -10.43 14.85 8.31
CA LEU A 29 -11.36 13.82 8.77
C LEU A 29 -12.81 14.17 8.42
N MET A 30 -13.21 15.44 8.61
CA MET A 30 -14.54 15.91 8.22
C MET A 30 -14.79 15.74 6.72
N GLN A 31 -13.81 16.06 5.85
CA GLN A 31 -13.95 15.84 4.41
C GLN A 31 -14.08 14.35 4.07
N SER A 32 -13.32 13.49 4.75
CA SER A 32 -13.42 12.03 4.58
C SER A 32 -14.80 11.50 5.00
N ASP A 33 -15.36 12.00 6.11
CA ASP A 33 -16.70 11.60 6.56
C ASP A 33 -17.78 12.05 5.56
N ILE A 34 -17.73 13.28 5.07
CA ILE A 34 -18.65 13.77 4.03
C ILE A 34 -18.56 12.90 2.77
N ALA A 35 -17.35 12.56 2.33
CA ALA A 35 -17.13 11.70 1.17
C ALA A 35 -17.71 10.29 1.40
N PHE A 36 -17.48 9.70 2.57
CA PHE A 36 -18.06 8.42 2.95
C PHE A 36 -19.58 8.43 2.96
N GLN A 37 -20.21 9.44 3.59
CA GLN A 37 -21.67 9.58 3.65
C GLN A 37 -22.28 9.65 2.24
N LYS A 38 -21.59 10.26 1.29
CA LYS A 38 -21.98 10.28 -0.12
C LYS A 38 -21.75 8.95 -0.82
N GLY A 39 -20.57 8.35 -0.60
CA GLY A 39 -20.16 7.12 -1.27
C GLY A 39 -20.98 5.90 -0.87
N LYS A 40 -21.41 5.81 0.41
CA LYS A 40 -22.19 4.65 0.89
C LYS A 40 -23.51 4.41 0.16
N ASN A 41 -24.01 5.42 -0.56
CA ASN A 41 -25.27 5.32 -1.31
C ASN A 41 -25.16 4.38 -2.55
N VAL A 42 -23.97 3.90 -2.89
CA VAL A 42 -23.80 2.84 -3.91
C VAL A 42 -24.37 1.52 -3.44
N PHE A 43 -24.43 1.29 -2.14
CA PHE A 43 -24.98 0.08 -1.56
C PHE A 43 -26.47 0.26 -1.27
N SER A 44 -27.29 -0.68 -1.75
CA SER A 44 -28.70 -0.75 -1.34
C SER A 44 -28.83 -1.08 0.15
N ASP A 45 -27.92 -1.92 0.65
CA ASP A 45 -27.78 -2.28 2.06
C ASP A 45 -26.30 -2.47 2.40
N LEU A 46 -25.68 -1.44 2.98
CA LEU A 46 -24.26 -1.47 3.35
C LEU A 46 -23.96 -2.49 4.47
N GLU A 47 -24.89 -2.65 5.42
CA GLU A 47 -24.67 -3.59 6.53
C GLU A 47 -24.72 -5.03 6.06
N SER A 48 -25.61 -5.37 5.13
CA SER A 48 -25.61 -6.69 4.48
C SER A 48 -24.33 -6.92 3.65
N ALA A 49 -23.82 -5.90 2.95
CA ALA A 49 -22.55 -5.98 2.22
C ALA A 49 -21.36 -6.24 3.16
N ARG A 50 -21.27 -5.50 4.28
CA ARG A 50 -20.26 -5.71 5.33
C ARG A 50 -20.33 -7.11 5.93
N LYS A 51 -21.53 -7.58 6.24
CA LYS A 51 -21.78 -8.91 6.80
C LYS A 51 -21.35 -10.02 5.84
N LYS A 52 -21.65 -9.86 4.56
CA LYS A 52 -21.20 -10.78 3.51
C LYS A 52 -19.67 -10.80 3.41
N ALA A 53 -19.02 -9.63 3.39
CA ALA A 53 -17.57 -9.53 3.37
C ALA A 53 -16.92 -10.15 4.62
N LYS A 54 -17.50 -9.92 5.82
CA LYS A 54 -17.07 -10.57 7.07
C LYS A 54 -17.14 -12.11 6.95
N ASN A 55 -18.22 -12.65 6.41
CA ASN A 55 -18.39 -14.10 6.26
C ASN A 55 -17.37 -14.69 5.28
N ILE A 56 -17.10 -14.02 4.15
CA ILE A 56 -16.06 -14.43 3.20
C ILE A 56 -14.69 -14.44 3.89
N LYS A 57 -14.36 -13.37 4.62
CA LYS A 57 -13.08 -13.27 5.36
C LYS A 57 -12.99 -14.33 6.46
N TRP A 58 -14.07 -14.58 7.17
CA TRP A 58 -14.14 -15.64 8.17
C TRP A 58 -13.76 -16.99 7.55
N GLU A 59 -14.48 -17.43 6.51
CA GLU A 59 -14.24 -18.69 5.83
C GLU A 59 -12.80 -18.75 5.29
N THR A 60 -12.33 -17.65 4.70
CA THR A 60 -10.96 -17.59 4.16
C THR A 60 -9.90 -17.78 5.24
N ILE A 61 -10.06 -17.14 6.40
CA ILE A 61 -9.10 -17.21 7.52
C ILE A 61 -9.15 -18.57 8.19
N GLU A 62 -10.32 -19.22 8.31
CA GLU A 62 -10.43 -20.58 8.83
C GLU A 62 -9.71 -21.62 7.93
N HIS A 63 -9.61 -21.34 6.63
CA HIS A 63 -8.96 -22.20 5.65
C HIS A 63 -7.75 -21.53 4.98
N LEU A 64 -7.03 -20.68 5.73
CA LEU A 64 -5.96 -19.84 5.21
C LEU A 64 -4.89 -20.62 4.45
N ASN A 65 -4.46 -21.75 5.01
CA ASN A 65 -3.47 -22.63 4.39
C ASN A 65 -3.92 -23.16 3.00
N LYS A 66 -5.18 -23.55 2.86
CA LYS A 66 -5.75 -24.03 1.59
C LYS A 66 -5.64 -22.94 0.52
N TYR A 67 -6.10 -21.73 0.83
CA TYR A 67 -6.14 -20.64 -0.15
C TYR A 67 -4.75 -20.10 -0.49
N LEU A 68 -3.84 -20.05 0.47
CA LEU A 68 -2.46 -19.62 0.21
C LEU A 68 -1.70 -20.62 -0.67
N LEU A 69 -1.85 -21.94 -0.44
CA LEU A 69 -1.24 -22.97 -1.29
C LEU A 69 -1.86 -22.98 -2.69
N GLU A 70 -3.18 -22.77 -2.80
CA GLU A 70 -3.84 -22.64 -4.10
C GLU A 70 -3.33 -21.42 -4.88
N PHE A 71 -3.19 -20.28 -4.21
CA PHE A 71 -2.61 -19.07 -4.78
C PHE A 71 -1.18 -19.32 -5.28
N GLU A 72 -0.30 -19.85 -4.42
CA GLU A 72 1.10 -20.12 -4.77
C GLU A 72 1.20 -21.01 -5.99
N LYS A 73 0.46 -22.12 -6.01
CA LYS A 73 0.44 -23.05 -7.14
C LYS A 73 0.09 -22.32 -8.44
N LYS A 74 -1.05 -21.62 -8.47
CA LYS A 74 -1.55 -20.97 -9.69
C LYS A 74 -0.71 -19.77 -10.13
N PHE A 75 -0.15 -19.02 -9.17
CA PHE A 75 0.74 -17.91 -9.47
C PHE A 75 2.06 -18.40 -10.08
N THR A 76 2.60 -19.50 -9.56
CA THR A 76 3.84 -20.13 -10.08
C THR A 76 3.62 -20.76 -11.46
N GLU A 77 2.47 -21.39 -11.71
CA GLU A 77 2.10 -21.91 -13.04
C GLU A 77 2.06 -20.80 -14.12
N ARG A 78 1.91 -19.53 -13.71
CA ARG A 78 1.94 -18.35 -14.59
C ARG A 78 3.32 -17.66 -14.67
N GLY A 79 4.37 -18.33 -14.19
CA GLY A 79 5.73 -17.79 -14.22
C GLY A 79 6.06 -16.81 -13.07
N GLY A 80 5.17 -16.62 -12.13
CA GLY A 80 5.43 -15.86 -10.92
C GLY A 80 6.27 -16.65 -9.90
N LYS A 81 6.88 -15.95 -8.96
CA LYS A 81 7.69 -16.55 -7.89
C LYS A 81 7.14 -16.14 -6.53
N VAL A 82 6.88 -17.10 -5.66
CA VAL A 82 6.38 -16.85 -4.30
C VAL A 82 7.50 -17.06 -3.30
N ILE A 83 7.63 -16.14 -2.36
CA ILE A 83 8.58 -16.20 -1.26
C ILE A 83 7.80 -16.08 0.04
N TRP A 84 7.95 -17.05 0.91
CA TRP A 84 7.37 -17.03 2.25
C TRP A 84 8.33 -16.37 3.23
N ALA A 85 7.83 -15.45 4.04
CA ALA A 85 8.59 -14.75 5.06
C ALA A 85 7.83 -14.81 6.39
N GLU A 86 8.43 -15.44 7.39
CA GLU A 86 7.84 -15.57 8.73
C GLU A 86 7.92 -14.27 9.54
N ASN A 87 8.94 -13.46 9.25
CA ASN A 87 9.24 -12.25 10.01
C ASN A 87 9.76 -11.13 9.09
N PRO A 88 9.87 -9.89 9.59
CA PRO A 88 10.33 -8.75 8.82
C PRO A 88 11.71 -8.96 8.18
N GLN A 89 12.64 -9.57 8.93
CA GLN A 89 14.02 -9.75 8.44
C GLN A 89 14.07 -10.66 7.22
N GLN A 90 13.32 -11.76 7.21
CA GLN A 90 13.27 -12.65 6.04
C GLN A 90 12.69 -11.95 4.81
N ALA A 91 11.65 -11.10 4.99
CA ALA A 91 11.09 -10.32 3.89
C ALA A 91 12.10 -9.30 3.35
N LEU A 92 12.78 -8.58 4.22
CA LEU A 92 13.82 -7.61 3.87
C LEU A 92 14.99 -8.26 3.15
N ASP A 93 15.47 -9.40 3.65
CA ASP A 93 16.57 -10.15 3.03
C ASP A 93 16.18 -10.69 1.65
N ALA A 94 14.94 -11.16 1.48
CA ALA A 94 14.43 -11.59 0.18
C ALA A 94 14.43 -10.44 -0.84
N VAL A 95 13.94 -9.26 -0.47
CA VAL A 95 13.99 -8.09 -1.35
C VAL A 95 15.42 -7.71 -1.70
N LEU A 96 16.31 -7.66 -0.70
CA LEU A 96 17.72 -7.33 -0.92
C LEU A 96 18.43 -8.35 -1.82
N GLN A 97 18.12 -9.63 -1.66
CA GLN A 97 18.67 -10.70 -2.51
C GLN A 97 18.21 -10.51 -3.96
N ILE A 98 16.94 -10.19 -4.20
CA ILE A 98 16.44 -9.90 -5.55
C ILE A 98 17.16 -8.67 -6.12
N CYS A 99 17.30 -7.59 -5.34
CA CYS A 99 18.02 -6.39 -5.77
C CYS A 99 19.47 -6.72 -6.17
N LYS A 100 20.18 -7.52 -5.37
CA LYS A 100 21.55 -7.96 -5.69
C LYS A 100 21.61 -8.81 -6.94
N GLN A 101 20.71 -9.77 -7.13
CA GLN A 101 20.63 -10.63 -8.31
C GLN A 101 20.37 -9.83 -9.59
N LYS A 102 19.57 -8.76 -9.49
CA LYS A 102 19.26 -7.85 -10.60
C LYS A 102 20.25 -6.69 -10.73
N GLN A 103 21.26 -6.61 -9.85
CA GLN A 103 22.21 -5.49 -9.78
C GLN A 103 21.51 -4.13 -9.67
N ALA A 104 20.35 -4.11 -9.00
CA ALA A 104 19.49 -2.94 -8.89
C ALA A 104 20.11 -1.88 -7.99
N LYS A 105 20.06 -0.64 -8.45
CA LYS A 105 20.47 0.57 -7.72
C LYS A 105 19.30 1.47 -7.39
N SER A 106 18.20 1.31 -8.10
CA SER A 106 17.00 2.15 -8.00
C SER A 106 15.72 1.32 -7.89
N VAL A 107 14.84 1.76 -7.01
CA VAL A 107 13.54 1.15 -6.76
C VAL A 107 12.47 2.24 -6.78
N VAL A 108 11.40 2.03 -7.54
CA VAL A 108 10.15 2.81 -7.39
C VAL A 108 9.15 1.99 -6.60
N LYS A 109 8.49 2.63 -5.63
CA LYS A 109 7.57 1.93 -4.74
C LYS A 109 6.21 2.65 -4.69
N SER A 110 5.14 1.91 -4.93
CA SER A 110 3.80 2.40 -4.60
C SER A 110 3.52 2.22 -3.11
N LYS A 111 2.65 3.06 -2.60
CA LYS A 111 2.22 3.02 -1.19
C LYS A 111 1.89 1.62 -0.70
N SER A 112 2.48 1.24 0.42
CA SER A 112 2.25 -0.07 1.04
C SER A 112 2.45 -0.03 2.55
N MET A 113 1.37 -0.26 3.30
CA MET A 113 1.44 -0.35 4.75
C MET A 113 2.30 -1.51 5.25
N VAL A 114 2.39 -2.60 4.47
CA VAL A 114 3.24 -3.75 4.84
C VAL A 114 4.72 -3.40 4.70
N THR A 115 5.10 -2.61 3.69
CA THR A 115 6.49 -2.16 3.55
C THR A 115 6.90 -1.16 4.63
N GLU A 116 5.96 -0.32 5.11
CA GLU A 116 6.17 0.55 6.27
C GLU A 116 6.32 -0.26 7.56
N GLU A 117 5.49 -1.27 7.76
CA GLU A 117 5.54 -2.20 8.91
C GLU A 117 6.93 -2.83 9.09
N ILE A 118 7.62 -3.15 8.00
CA ILE A 118 8.96 -3.77 8.00
C ILE A 118 10.10 -2.76 7.81
N HIS A 119 9.82 -1.48 7.73
CA HIS A 119 10.82 -0.43 7.49
C HIS A 119 11.69 -0.65 6.23
N LEU A 120 11.06 -1.02 5.11
CA LEU A 120 11.74 -1.39 3.88
C LEU A 120 12.63 -0.27 3.32
N ASN A 121 12.12 0.96 3.24
CA ASN A 121 12.86 2.09 2.64
C ASN A 121 14.19 2.37 3.37
N PRO A 122 14.23 2.57 4.71
CA PRO A 122 15.49 2.79 5.39
C PRO A 122 16.42 1.57 5.34
N PHE A 123 15.87 0.34 5.23
CA PHE A 123 16.68 -0.84 5.06
C PHE A 123 17.41 -0.84 3.71
N LEU A 124 16.72 -0.63 2.61
CA LEU A 124 17.30 -0.61 1.26
C LEU A 124 18.29 0.56 1.09
N SER A 125 17.96 1.74 1.61
CA SER A 125 18.83 2.92 1.57
C SER A 125 20.17 2.67 2.27
N ARG A 126 20.18 1.95 3.41
CA ARG A 126 21.43 1.54 4.09
C ARG A 126 22.28 0.58 3.26
N HIS A 127 21.68 -0.11 2.29
CA HIS A 127 22.40 -0.98 1.35
C HIS A 127 22.75 -0.30 0.02
N GLY A 128 22.63 1.04 -0.05
CA GLY A 128 23.00 1.83 -1.23
C GLY A 128 22.00 1.76 -2.38
N ILE A 129 20.75 1.38 -2.12
CA ILE A 129 19.66 1.35 -3.09
C ILE A 129 18.80 2.60 -2.92
N ASP A 130 18.64 3.38 -4.00
CA ASP A 130 17.75 4.54 -4.04
C ASP A 130 16.29 4.08 -4.12
N VAL A 131 15.47 4.42 -3.13
CA VAL A 131 14.05 4.06 -3.07
C VAL A 131 13.20 5.31 -3.17
N VAL A 132 12.34 5.36 -4.17
CA VAL A 132 11.45 6.51 -4.42
C VAL A 132 10.00 6.10 -4.22
N GLU A 133 9.33 6.78 -3.27
CA GLU A 133 7.88 6.70 -3.12
C GLU A 133 7.18 7.36 -4.30
N THR A 134 6.13 6.75 -4.79
CA THR A 134 5.44 7.21 -6.00
C THR A 134 3.99 7.64 -5.78
N ASP A 135 3.40 7.34 -4.62
CA ASP A 135 2.19 7.99 -4.12
C ASP A 135 2.54 9.42 -3.70
N LEU A 136 1.78 10.42 -4.13
CA LEU A 136 2.10 11.83 -3.87
C LEU A 136 2.20 12.13 -2.38
N GLY A 137 1.29 11.59 -1.57
CA GLY A 137 1.31 11.79 -0.12
C GLY A 137 2.52 11.14 0.55
N GLU A 138 2.89 9.92 0.14
CA GLU A 138 4.09 9.22 0.63
C GLU A 138 5.37 9.92 0.17
N TYR A 139 5.40 10.43 -1.08
CA TYR A 139 6.54 11.18 -1.61
C TYR A 139 6.79 12.47 -0.82
N ILE A 140 5.72 13.20 -0.45
CA ILE A 140 5.80 14.36 0.43
C ILE A 140 6.40 13.98 1.79
N GLN A 141 5.98 12.85 2.37
CA GLN A 141 6.55 12.36 3.64
C GLN A 141 8.01 11.98 3.49
N GLN A 142 8.37 11.27 2.44
CA GLN A 142 9.76 10.94 2.14
C GLN A 142 10.65 12.17 2.02
N LEU A 143 10.21 13.21 1.31
CA LEU A 143 10.95 14.47 1.17
C LEU A 143 11.09 15.23 2.51
N SER A 144 10.06 15.17 3.36
CA SER A 144 10.10 15.80 4.69
C SER A 144 10.87 15.00 5.74
N GLY A 145 11.18 13.73 5.45
CA GLY A 145 11.82 12.83 6.41
C GLY A 145 10.88 12.40 7.54
N GLU A 146 9.57 12.41 7.30
CA GLU A 146 8.53 12.03 8.26
C GLU A 146 7.89 10.69 7.89
N ALA A 147 7.37 9.98 8.89
CA ALA A 147 6.54 8.81 8.64
C ALA A 147 5.15 9.22 8.12
N PRO A 148 4.47 8.35 7.34
CA PRO A 148 3.09 8.59 6.93
C PRO A 148 2.16 8.79 8.13
N TYR A 149 1.37 9.85 8.11
CA TYR A 149 0.48 10.19 9.21
C TYR A 149 -0.78 9.31 9.24
N HIS A 150 -1.29 8.95 8.08
CA HIS A 150 -2.48 8.12 7.93
C HIS A 150 -2.36 7.20 6.71
N MET A 151 -2.92 5.99 6.82
CA MET A 151 -2.76 4.96 5.77
C MET A 151 -3.39 5.33 4.41
N VAL A 152 -4.40 6.20 4.37
CA VAL A 152 -5.04 6.65 3.12
C VAL A 152 -4.57 8.05 2.73
N ALA A 153 -4.38 8.93 3.71
CA ALA A 153 -3.96 10.32 3.51
C ALA A 153 -2.65 10.62 4.27
N PRO A 154 -1.49 10.17 3.78
CA PRO A 154 -0.21 10.23 4.50
C PRO A 154 0.18 11.62 4.96
N SER A 155 -0.13 12.66 4.18
CA SER A 155 0.26 14.05 4.41
C SER A 155 -0.89 14.94 4.94
N MET A 156 -1.94 14.35 5.52
CA MET A 156 -3.15 15.08 5.93
C MET A 156 -2.91 16.21 6.96
N HIS A 157 -1.79 16.18 7.66
CA HIS A 157 -1.38 17.17 8.64
C HIS A 157 -0.61 18.36 8.03
N LYS A 158 -0.27 18.30 6.74
CA LYS A 158 0.43 19.38 6.04
C LYS A 158 -0.54 20.30 5.30
N SER A 159 -0.27 21.60 5.34
CA SER A 159 -0.99 22.57 4.50
C SER A 159 -0.39 22.62 3.09
N ARG A 160 -1.17 23.17 2.15
CA ARG A 160 -0.71 23.40 0.78
C ARG A 160 0.58 24.26 0.75
N GLU A 161 0.64 25.28 1.58
CA GLU A 161 1.77 26.20 1.68
C GLU A 161 3.03 25.51 2.23
N GLU A 162 2.86 24.57 3.15
CA GLU A 162 3.96 23.74 3.67
C GLU A 162 4.49 22.80 2.60
N VAL A 163 3.61 22.17 1.83
CA VAL A 163 4.01 21.30 0.70
C VAL A 163 4.71 22.12 -0.39
N ALA A 164 4.19 23.31 -0.74
CA ALA A 164 4.82 24.16 -1.74
C ALA A 164 6.24 24.60 -1.34
N ARG A 165 6.43 24.97 -0.06
CA ARG A 165 7.77 25.27 0.50
C ARG A 165 8.69 24.05 0.44
N LEU A 166 8.23 22.90 0.89
CA LEU A 166 8.99 21.65 0.84
C LEU A 166 9.47 21.34 -0.58
N PHE A 167 8.61 21.50 -1.58
CA PHE A 167 8.97 21.26 -2.99
C PHE A 167 9.94 22.31 -3.52
N HIS A 168 9.78 23.57 -3.11
CA HIS A 168 10.77 24.60 -3.44
C HIS A 168 12.15 24.24 -2.85
N ASP A 169 12.21 23.91 -1.56
CA ASP A 169 13.46 23.66 -0.85
C ASP A 169 14.16 22.37 -1.29
N LYS A 170 13.41 21.33 -1.59
CA LYS A 170 13.96 20.00 -1.89
C LYS A 170 14.08 19.70 -3.38
N LEU A 171 13.22 20.27 -4.22
CA LEU A 171 13.10 19.95 -5.62
C LEU A 171 13.34 21.16 -6.55
N ASN A 172 13.63 22.35 -5.99
CA ASN A 172 13.74 23.61 -6.71
C ASN A 172 12.46 23.95 -7.51
N ALA A 173 11.29 23.58 -7.00
CA ALA A 173 10.01 23.97 -7.62
C ALA A 173 9.85 25.49 -7.61
N PRO A 174 9.27 26.11 -8.63
CA PRO A 174 8.93 27.52 -8.63
C PRO A 174 8.08 27.88 -7.40
N PRO A 175 8.28 29.05 -6.77
CA PRO A 175 7.47 29.47 -5.64
C PRO A 175 6.02 29.78 -6.08
N GLY A 176 5.05 29.55 -5.19
CA GLY A 176 3.67 29.98 -5.38
C GLY A 176 2.82 29.11 -6.32
N LEU A 177 3.28 27.90 -6.65
CA LEU A 177 2.50 26.97 -7.47
C LEU A 177 1.18 26.58 -6.82
N ALA A 178 0.11 26.51 -7.61
CA ALA A 178 -1.18 25.94 -7.21
C ALA A 178 -1.08 24.40 -7.00
N PRO A 179 -2.01 23.76 -6.31
CA PRO A 179 -1.97 22.30 -6.07
C PRO A 179 -1.87 21.47 -7.35
N GLU A 180 -2.59 21.88 -8.39
CA GLU A 180 -2.57 21.23 -9.69
C GLU A 180 -1.20 21.35 -10.37
N GLU A 181 -0.56 22.51 -10.25
CA GLU A 181 0.79 22.77 -10.79
C GLU A 181 1.85 21.99 -10.01
N LEU A 182 1.73 21.90 -8.67
CA LEU A 182 2.60 21.05 -7.85
C LEU A 182 2.47 19.56 -8.23
N THR A 183 1.24 19.11 -8.51
CA THR A 183 0.98 17.74 -8.98
C THR A 183 1.63 17.48 -10.34
N LEU A 184 1.50 18.42 -11.29
CA LEU A 184 2.12 18.31 -12.61
C LEU A 184 3.66 18.33 -12.51
N PHE A 185 4.21 19.17 -11.66
CA PHE A 185 5.65 19.24 -11.41
C PHE A 185 6.18 17.90 -10.86
N THR A 186 5.50 17.34 -9.85
CA THR A 186 5.86 16.03 -9.30
C THR A 186 5.74 14.92 -10.32
N ARG A 187 4.68 14.94 -11.14
CA ARG A 187 4.48 13.99 -12.23
C ARG A 187 5.66 13.95 -13.20
N GLN A 188 6.24 15.11 -13.54
CA GLN A 188 7.41 15.18 -14.44
C GLN A 188 8.63 14.52 -13.81
N ILE A 189 8.88 14.78 -12.53
CA ILE A 189 9.99 14.17 -11.78
C ILE A 189 9.81 12.65 -11.67
N LEU A 190 8.64 12.21 -11.19
CA LEU A 190 8.38 10.79 -10.96
C LEU A 190 8.34 10.00 -12.27
N ARG A 191 7.91 10.61 -13.38
CA ARG A 191 7.93 9.94 -14.69
C ARG A 191 9.32 9.40 -15.04
N GLN A 192 10.35 10.23 -14.85
CA GLN A 192 11.73 9.81 -15.12
C GLN A 192 12.17 8.70 -14.14
N LYS A 193 11.78 8.81 -12.86
CA LYS A 193 12.06 7.78 -11.86
C LYS A 193 11.46 6.42 -12.22
N TYR A 194 10.24 6.36 -12.76
CA TYR A 194 9.65 5.11 -13.24
C TYR A 194 10.41 4.51 -14.42
N VAL A 195 10.81 5.35 -15.37
CA VAL A 195 11.52 4.89 -16.58
C VAL A 195 12.89 4.32 -16.25
N ASP A 196 13.59 4.94 -15.30
CA ASP A 196 14.96 4.59 -14.92
C ASP A 196 15.03 3.52 -13.81
N ALA A 197 13.90 3.11 -13.25
CA ALA A 197 13.89 2.17 -12.14
C ALA A 197 14.24 0.75 -12.54
N ASP A 198 15.13 0.13 -11.78
CA ASP A 198 15.52 -1.27 -11.96
C ASP A 198 14.43 -2.22 -11.48
N ILE A 199 13.77 -1.87 -10.35
CA ILE A 199 12.75 -2.69 -9.70
C ILE A 199 11.55 -1.82 -9.32
N GLY A 200 10.35 -2.36 -9.54
CA GLY A 200 9.12 -1.81 -9.00
C GLY A 200 8.61 -2.63 -7.81
N ILE A 201 8.22 -1.95 -6.73
CA ILE A 201 7.63 -2.58 -5.55
C ILE A 201 6.22 -2.08 -5.36
N THR A 202 5.28 -2.98 -5.09
CA THR A 202 3.90 -2.63 -4.75
C THR A 202 3.44 -3.32 -3.46
N GLY A 203 2.49 -2.70 -2.80
CA GLY A 203 1.61 -3.42 -1.88
C GLY A 203 0.59 -4.25 -2.64
N VAL A 204 -0.25 -4.97 -1.90
CA VAL A 204 -1.35 -5.77 -2.42
C VAL A 204 -2.59 -5.46 -1.60
N ASN A 205 -3.71 -5.17 -2.26
CA ASN A 205 -4.98 -5.07 -1.56
C ASN A 205 -5.56 -6.46 -1.31
N PHE A 206 -5.54 -7.33 -2.33
CA PHE A 206 -6.01 -8.71 -2.21
C PHE A 206 -5.16 -9.68 -3.04
N LEU A 207 -4.92 -10.87 -2.48
CA LEU A 207 -4.49 -12.06 -3.23
C LEU A 207 -5.73 -12.82 -3.68
N LEU A 208 -5.72 -13.38 -4.86
CA LEU A 208 -6.85 -14.11 -5.46
C LEU A 208 -6.44 -15.58 -5.63
N ALA A 209 -7.00 -16.47 -4.77
CA ALA A 209 -6.57 -17.86 -4.73
C ALA A 209 -6.95 -18.61 -6.02
N ASP A 210 -8.20 -18.43 -6.47
CA ASP A 210 -8.77 -19.18 -7.61
C ASP A 210 -8.06 -18.92 -8.94
N ILE A 211 -7.38 -17.80 -9.12
CA ILE A 211 -6.67 -17.47 -10.35
C ILE A 211 -5.17 -17.22 -10.17
N GLY A 212 -4.64 -17.31 -8.93
CA GLY A 212 -3.23 -17.04 -8.66
C GLY A 212 -2.81 -15.64 -9.10
N ALA A 213 -3.44 -14.59 -8.58
CA ALA A 213 -3.19 -13.23 -9.00
C ALA A 213 -3.21 -12.25 -7.81
N VAL A 214 -2.59 -11.08 -7.99
CA VAL A 214 -2.60 -9.94 -7.06
C VAL A 214 -3.56 -8.88 -7.56
N ALA A 215 -4.42 -8.39 -6.69
CA ALA A 215 -5.33 -7.28 -6.98
C ALA A 215 -4.88 -6.02 -6.25
N VAL A 216 -4.74 -4.92 -6.99
CA VAL A 216 -4.35 -3.60 -6.50
C VAL A 216 -5.38 -2.57 -6.91
N THR A 217 -5.73 -1.68 -5.98
CA THR A 217 -6.65 -0.57 -6.22
C THR A 217 -5.99 0.76 -5.85
N GLU A 218 -6.11 1.76 -6.71
CA GLU A 218 -5.43 3.05 -6.57
C GLU A 218 -6.13 4.16 -7.35
N ASN A 219 -5.77 5.42 -7.08
CA ASN A 219 -6.33 6.57 -7.79
C ASN A 219 -5.32 7.29 -8.69
N GLU A 220 -4.02 7.08 -8.50
CA GLU A 220 -2.95 7.82 -9.15
C GLU A 220 -2.30 7.07 -10.32
N GLY A 221 -2.51 5.77 -10.44
CA GLY A 221 -1.86 4.92 -11.44
C GLY A 221 -0.41 4.59 -11.10
N ASN A 222 0.06 4.93 -9.91
CA ASN A 222 1.43 4.74 -9.46
C ASN A 222 1.81 3.25 -9.33
N ALA A 223 0.94 2.39 -8.81
CA ALA A 223 1.19 0.96 -8.76
C ALA A 223 1.28 0.34 -10.16
N ARG A 224 0.41 0.77 -11.10
CA ARG A 224 0.50 0.36 -12.50
C ARG A 224 1.86 0.72 -13.12
N LEU A 225 2.34 1.94 -12.88
CA LEU A 225 3.62 2.40 -13.40
C LEU A 225 4.80 1.66 -12.75
N CYS A 226 4.73 1.36 -11.44
CA CYS A 226 5.71 0.50 -10.75
C CYS A 226 5.78 -0.92 -11.33
N THR A 227 4.69 -1.40 -11.94
CA THR A 227 4.62 -2.73 -12.54
C THR A 227 4.99 -2.74 -14.02
N SER A 228 4.66 -1.66 -14.75
CA SER A 228 4.78 -1.63 -16.22
C SER A 228 6.16 -1.21 -16.72
N PHE A 229 6.85 -0.32 -16.01
CA PHE A 229 8.16 0.18 -16.47
C PHE A 229 9.34 -0.71 -16.04
N PRO A 230 9.49 -1.07 -14.75
CA PRO A 230 10.59 -1.90 -14.33
C PRO A 230 10.46 -3.34 -14.86
N LYS A 231 11.61 -3.95 -15.19
CA LYS A 231 11.65 -5.35 -15.65
C LYS A 231 11.38 -6.37 -14.54
N THR A 232 11.53 -5.97 -13.28
CA THR A 232 11.27 -6.80 -12.12
C THR A 232 10.25 -6.14 -11.22
N HIS A 233 9.18 -6.87 -10.89
CA HIS A 233 8.16 -6.44 -9.95
C HIS A 233 8.16 -7.31 -8.69
N ILE A 234 8.11 -6.67 -7.51
CA ILE A 234 7.98 -7.33 -6.22
C ILE A 234 6.70 -6.82 -5.54
N ALA A 235 5.75 -7.71 -5.34
CA ALA A 235 4.55 -7.43 -4.54
C ALA A 235 4.76 -7.95 -3.10
N ILE A 236 4.55 -7.12 -2.09
CA ILE A 236 4.72 -7.50 -0.68
C ILE A 236 3.38 -7.39 0.04
N THR A 237 2.98 -8.46 0.74
CA THR A 237 1.66 -8.53 1.36
C THR A 237 1.65 -9.40 2.61
N GLY A 238 0.74 -9.10 3.52
CA GLY A 238 0.42 -10.01 4.61
C GLY A 238 -0.45 -11.18 4.12
N ILE A 239 -0.26 -12.34 4.71
CA ILE A 239 -1.00 -13.58 4.38
C ILE A 239 -2.52 -13.43 4.54
N GLU A 240 -2.98 -12.51 5.39
CA GLU A 240 -4.40 -12.24 5.63
C GLU A 240 -5.12 -11.59 4.45
N LYS A 241 -4.38 -11.10 3.43
CA LYS A 241 -4.96 -10.37 2.29
C LYS A 241 -5.60 -11.26 1.22
N ILE A 242 -5.65 -12.56 1.45
CA ILE A 242 -6.20 -13.49 0.47
C ILE A 242 -7.73 -13.48 0.45
N LEU A 243 -8.27 -13.66 -0.74
CA LEU A 243 -9.68 -13.91 -1.05
C LEU A 243 -9.81 -15.22 -1.83
N PRO A 244 -10.88 -15.99 -1.63
CA PRO A 244 -11.13 -17.25 -2.34
C PRO A 244 -11.21 -17.10 -3.85
N SER A 245 -11.91 -16.07 -4.33
CA SER A 245 -12.24 -15.91 -5.74
C SER A 245 -12.11 -14.50 -6.25
N VAL A 246 -11.76 -14.35 -7.52
CA VAL A 246 -11.78 -13.07 -8.24
C VAL A 246 -13.17 -12.42 -8.23
N ASN A 247 -14.24 -13.22 -8.17
CA ASN A 247 -15.61 -12.71 -8.08
C ASN A 247 -15.88 -11.93 -6.79
N ASP A 248 -15.14 -12.19 -5.72
CA ASP A 248 -15.27 -11.47 -4.45
C ASP A 248 -14.86 -10.01 -4.60
N LEU A 249 -14.04 -9.67 -5.59
CA LEU A 249 -13.67 -8.28 -5.86
C LEU A 249 -14.87 -7.38 -6.17
N ALA A 250 -15.96 -7.93 -6.71
CA ALA A 250 -17.20 -7.18 -6.94
C ALA A 250 -17.81 -6.63 -5.63
N LEU A 251 -17.49 -7.23 -4.49
CA LEU A 251 -17.89 -6.77 -3.16
C LEU A 251 -16.77 -5.97 -2.49
N PHE A 252 -15.54 -6.47 -2.51
CA PHE A 252 -14.44 -5.90 -1.73
C PHE A 252 -13.89 -4.59 -2.31
N TRP A 253 -13.82 -4.40 -3.63
CA TRP A 253 -13.39 -3.15 -4.24
C TRP A 253 -14.33 -1.98 -3.92
N PRO A 254 -15.66 -2.09 -4.11
CA PRO A 254 -16.56 -1.02 -3.68
C PRO A 254 -16.51 -0.74 -2.17
N LEU A 255 -16.42 -1.76 -1.32
CA LEU A 255 -16.27 -1.58 0.12
C LEU A 255 -14.99 -0.82 0.46
N LEU A 256 -13.87 -1.19 -0.16
CA LEU A 256 -12.58 -0.53 0.07
C LEU A 256 -12.61 0.93 -0.40
N ALA A 257 -13.09 1.19 -1.62
CA ALA A 257 -13.16 2.53 -2.20
C ALA A 257 -14.12 3.46 -1.41
N THR A 258 -15.29 2.96 -1.05
CA THR A 258 -16.27 3.73 -0.29
C THR A 258 -15.75 4.13 1.09
N HIS A 259 -15.13 3.20 1.81
CA HIS A 259 -14.63 3.47 3.16
C HIS A 259 -13.31 4.24 3.15
N GLY A 260 -12.47 4.05 2.13
CA GLY A 260 -11.16 4.71 2.05
C GLY A 260 -11.24 6.14 1.52
N SER A 261 -12.07 6.39 0.51
CA SER A 261 -12.10 7.67 -0.21
C SER A 261 -13.50 8.19 -0.55
N GLY A 262 -14.55 7.50 -0.14
CA GLY A 262 -15.93 7.86 -0.47
C GLY A 262 -16.31 7.64 -1.95
N GLN A 263 -15.48 6.92 -2.70
CA GLN A 263 -15.74 6.58 -4.10
C GLN A 263 -16.56 5.29 -4.21
N HIS A 264 -17.33 5.14 -5.29
CA HIS A 264 -17.99 3.88 -5.60
C HIS A 264 -16.97 2.80 -5.98
N ILE A 265 -15.97 3.19 -6.73
CA ILE A 265 -14.80 2.39 -7.09
C ILE A 265 -13.63 3.36 -7.35
N THR A 266 -12.41 2.93 -7.15
CA THR A 266 -11.22 3.75 -7.45
C THR A 266 -10.98 3.88 -8.95
N VAL A 267 -10.13 4.83 -9.35
CA VAL A 267 -9.84 5.11 -10.76
C VAL A 267 -9.20 3.92 -11.46
N TYR A 268 -8.27 3.24 -10.77
CA TYR A 268 -7.59 2.06 -11.31
C TYR A 268 -7.80 0.86 -10.40
N ASN A 269 -8.22 -0.25 -11.00
CA ASN A 269 -8.36 -1.54 -10.36
C ASN A 269 -7.68 -2.57 -11.26
N THR A 270 -6.52 -3.06 -10.83
CA THR A 270 -5.64 -3.85 -11.68
C THR A 270 -5.39 -5.21 -11.05
N ILE A 271 -5.38 -6.26 -11.88
CA ILE A 271 -5.05 -7.63 -11.50
C ILE A 271 -3.77 -8.01 -12.23
N PHE A 272 -2.74 -8.41 -11.48
CA PHE A 272 -1.47 -8.89 -11.99
C PHE A 272 -1.36 -10.40 -11.73
N SER A 273 -1.07 -11.19 -12.76
CA SER A 273 -1.15 -12.64 -12.67
C SER A 273 0.14 -13.39 -13.06
N GLY A 274 1.28 -12.81 -12.79
CA GLY A 274 2.57 -13.43 -13.06
C GLY A 274 3.48 -12.58 -13.96
N ALA A 275 4.60 -13.17 -14.37
CA ALA A 275 5.56 -12.53 -15.25
C ALA A 275 5.05 -12.43 -16.70
N ARG A 276 5.59 -11.47 -17.45
CA ARG A 276 5.31 -11.29 -18.88
C ARG A 276 5.64 -12.55 -19.68
N LYS A 277 4.72 -12.94 -20.55
CA LYS A 277 4.92 -14.04 -21.48
C LYS A 277 5.62 -13.57 -22.76
N GLU A 278 6.17 -14.51 -23.50
CA GLU A 278 6.96 -14.27 -24.71
C GLU A 278 6.26 -13.39 -25.77
N ASN A 279 4.92 -13.46 -25.83
CA ASN A 279 4.10 -12.73 -26.81
C ASN A 279 3.48 -11.43 -26.25
N GLU A 280 3.79 -11.06 -25.01
CA GLU A 280 3.29 -9.84 -24.36
C GLU A 280 4.30 -8.70 -24.55
N ILE A 281 3.80 -7.50 -24.89
CA ILE A 281 4.64 -6.33 -25.24
C ILE A 281 5.16 -5.65 -23.98
N ASP A 282 4.38 -5.61 -22.91
CA ASP A 282 4.66 -4.91 -21.66
C ASP A 282 4.53 -5.83 -20.43
N GLY A 283 4.86 -5.29 -19.26
CA GLY A 283 4.87 -6.00 -18.01
C GLY A 283 6.26 -6.51 -17.59
N PRO A 284 6.41 -6.93 -16.34
CA PRO A 284 7.68 -7.34 -15.77
C PRO A 284 8.14 -8.71 -16.32
N GLU A 285 9.43 -8.82 -16.60
CA GLU A 285 10.07 -10.09 -16.98
C GLU A 285 10.09 -11.07 -15.80
N ASP A 286 10.24 -10.55 -14.58
CA ASP A 286 10.16 -11.31 -13.34
C ASP A 286 9.14 -10.70 -12.40
N MET A 287 8.25 -11.51 -11.85
CA MET A 287 7.28 -11.09 -10.83
C MET A 287 7.41 -11.96 -9.57
N TYR A 288 7.61 -11.29 -8.45
CA TYR A 288 7.71 -11.92 -7.13
C TYR A 288 6.53 -11.50 -6.25
N VAL A 289 6.05 -12.43 -5.43
CA VAL A 289 5.12 -12.13 -4.34
C VAL A 289 5.76 -12.60 -3.04
N ILE A 290 5.94 -11.67 -2.09
CA ILE A 290 6.43 -11.99 -0.74
C ILE A 290 5.21 -12.06 0.18
N LEU A 291 4.95 -13.26 0.69
CA LEU A 291 3.90 -13.55 1.66
C LEU A 291 4.46 -13.43 3.07
N LEU A 292 4.06 -12.39 3.79
CA LEU A 292 4.59 -12.07 5.11
C LEU A 292 3.63 -12.51 6.21
N ASP A 293 4.10 -13.34 7.13
CA ASP A 293 3.38 -13.65 8.38
C ASP A 293 3.50 -12.52 9.41
N ASN A 294 4.69 -12.24 9.88
CA ASN A 294 4.96 -11.22 10.90
C ASN A 294 3.95 -11.24 12.07
N GLY A 295 3.72 -12.42 12.62
CA GLY A 295 2.84 -12.63 13.77
C GLY A 295 1.34 -12.74 13.45
N ARG A 296 0.94 -12.76 12.17
CA ARG A 296 -0.47 -12.95 11.76
C ARG A 296 -1.01 -14.31 12.16
N THR A 297 -0.18 -15.34 12.10
CA THR A 297 -0.53 -16.69 12.61
C THR A 297 -0.76 -16.70 14.11
N ASN A 298 -0.03 -15.89 14.89
CA ASN A 298 -0.27 -15.73 16.33
C ASN A 298 -1.63 -15.06 16.58
N ILE A 299 -1.98 -14.03 15.79
CA ILE A 299 -3.30 -13.37 15.85
C ILE A 299 -4.40 -14.36 15.46
N LEU A 300 -4.17 -15.19 14.45
CA LEU A 300 -5.10 -16.23 14.02
C LEU A 300 -5.38 -17.26 15.15
N ALA A 301 -4.38 -17.59 15.95
CA ALA A 301 -4.51 -18.51 17.07
C ALA A 301 -5.26 -17.91 18.27
N ASP A 302 -5.30 -16.58 18.40
CA ASP A 302 -6.01 -15.88 19.48
C ASP A 302 -7.49 -15.66 19.12
N VAL A 303 -8.38 -16.29 19.88
CA VAL A 303 -9.83 -16.22 19.66
C VAL A 303 -10.38 -14.80 19.74
N THR A 304 -9.82 -13.95 20.58
CA THR A 304 -10.27 -12.56 20.77
C THR A 304 -9.73 -11.61 19.71
N ALA A 305 -8.50 -11.84 19.25
CA ALA A 305 -7.83 -10.98 18.26
C ALA A 305 -8.09 -11.39 16.80
N ARG A 306 -8.49 -12.63 16.56
CA ARG A 306 -8.66 -13.24 15.21
C ARG A 306 -9.46 -12.38 14.23
N GLU A 307 -10.56 -11.75 14.69
CA GLU A 307 -11.38 -10.91 13.82
C GLU A 307 -10.64 -9.69 13.26
N SER A 308 -9.52 -9.26 13.86
CA SER A 308 -8.68 -8.18 13.32
C SER A 308 -8.08 -8.54 11.96
N MET A 309 -7.91 -9.82 11.64
CA MET A 309 -7.44 -10.31 10.34
C MET A 309 -8.46 -10.15 9.20
N PHE A 310 -9.72 -9.80 9.52
CA PHE A 310 -10.72 -9.47 8.51
C PHE A 310 -10.54 -8.05 7.95
N CYS A 311 -9.66 -7.26 8.56
CA CYS A 311 -9.39 -5.89 8.16
C CYS A 311 -8.88 -5.80 6.71
N ILE A 312 -9.60 -5.05 5.86
CA ILE A 312 -9.23 -4.79 4.47
C ILE A 312 -8.31 -3.57 4.29
N ARG A 313 -7.89 -2.95 5.40
CA ARG A 313 -7.02 -1.76 5.42
C ARG A 313 -7.62 -0.55 4.65
N CYS A 314 -8.92 -0.29 4.79
CA CYS A 314 -9.58 0.86 4.16
C CYS A 314 -9.25 2.20 4.84
N GLY A 315 -8.74 2.21 6.06
CA GLY A 315 -8.40 3.43 6.80
C GLY A 315 -9.58 4.22 7.35
N ALA A 316 -10.77 3.63 7.44
CA ALA A 316 -11.96 4.32 7.94
C ALA A 316 -12.02 4.47 9.47
N CYS A 317 -11.22 3.73 10.21
CA CYS A 317 -11.09 3.83 11.65
C CYS A 317 -9.92 4.76 12.02
#